data_f0ca6fca65104510d2f1ff3e01c71039
#
_entry.id   f0ca6fca65104510d2f1ff3e01c71039
#
_cell.length_a   1.000
_cell.length_b   1.000
_cell.length_c   1.000
_cell.angle_alpha   90.00
_cell.angle_beta   90.00
_cell.angle_gamma   90.00
#
_symmetry.space_group_name_H-M   'P 1'
#
loop_
_entity.id
_entity.type
_entity.pdbx_description
1 polymer ?
#
loop_
_entity_poly.entity_id
_entity_poly.type
_entity_poly.pdbx_seq_one_letter_code
_entity_poly.pdbx_strand_id
1 'polypeptide(L)'
;TEVPFMIKEHFPSEDEQTECYRTQLHGFAPLPVTMRTLDIGGDKNLPYFAIKEDNPFLGWRGIRVTLDHPEIFLVQIRAMLKASEGLDNLRIMLPMITHVSEIDESIRWIDQAFAELCEEGYKLVRPPIGVMVEVPAAVYQAKHIAQRVDFMSVGSNDLTQYILAVDRDNPQVADLYHAMHPAVLMALQHVVDAAKVADIPVSLCGELAGDPAGALLLMGMGYDSLSMNAASLPKVKSVIRNFTLSQAEKMLQHALEQAGADGVQQIIQDNLKAAGLTRLHSRYVGN
;
A
#
# COMPACT_ATOMS: atom_id res chain seq x y z
N THR A 1 -7.11 -1.63 9.23
CA THR A 1 -7.40 -0.66 10.33
C THR A 1 -8.80 -0.04 10.22
N GLU A 2 -9.44 0.01 9.07
CA GLU A 2 -10.77 0.60 8.87
C GLU A 2 -11.90 -0.23 9.50
N VAL A 3 -11.73 -1.53 9.69
CA VAL A 3 -12.77 -2.45 10.19
C VAL A 3 -13.42 -1.97 11.50
N PRO A 4 -12.67 -1.56 12.54
CA PRO A 4 -13.29 -1.05 13.77
C PRO A 4 -14.21 0.13 13.54
N PHE A 5 -13.92 0.96 12.53
CA PHE A 5 -14.74 2.12 12.17
C PHE A 5 -15.97 1.74 11.36
N MET A 6 -15.88 0.74 10.48
CA MET A 6 -16.96 0.35 9.57
C MET A 6 -18.07 -0.45 10.26
N ILE A 7 -17.74 -1.21 11.32
CA ILE A 7 -18.70 -2.09 12.02
C ILE A 7 -19.48 -1.38 13.13
N LYS A 8 -19.12 -0.14 13.46
CA LYS A 8 -19.76 0.64 14.52
C LYS A 8 -20.62 1.78 13.96
N GLU A 9 -21.47 2.33 14.79
CA GLU A 9 -22.32 3.48 14.49
C GLU A 9 -21.73 4.81 15.00
N HIS A 10 -20.51 4.78 15.52
CA HIS A 10 -19.76 5.94 16.03
C HIS A 10 -18.26 5.71 15.88
N PHE A 11 -17.46 6.77 15.99
CA PHE A 11 -16.00 6.64 16.03
C PHE A 11 -15.58 5.77 17.23
N PRO A 12 -14.78 4.71 17.00
CA PRO A 12 -14.28 3.88 18.10
C PRO A 12 -13.45 4.71 19.06
N SER A 13 -13.61 4.47 20.36
CA SER A 13 -12.79 5.10 21.40
C SER A 13 -11.31 4.64 21.30
N GLU A 14 -10.42 5.35 21.97
CA GLU A 14 -8.99 4.98 22.06
C GLU A 14 -8.84 3.57 22.63
N ASP A 15 -9.58 3.20 23.67
CA ASP A 15 -9.50 1.89 24.29
C ASP A 15 -9.98 0.75 23.38
N GLU A 16 -11.09 0.95 22.68
CA GLU A 16 -11.63 -0.01 21.71
C GLU A 16 -10.65 -0.25 20.56
N GLN A 17 -10.02 0.80 20.06
CA GLN A 17 -9.01 0.69 19.03
C GLN A 17 -7.75 -0.02 19.57
N THR A 18 -7.32 0.33 20.77
CA THR A 18 -6.15 -0.28 21.43
C THR A 18 -6.31 -1.79 21.55
N GLU A 19 -7.46 -2.26 22.02
CA GLU A 19 -7.73 -3.70 22.17
C GLU A 19 -7.68 -4.43 20.81
N CYS A 20 -8.30 -3.84 19.80
CA CYS A 20 -8.30 -4.38 18.43
C CYS A 20 -6.88 -4.47 17.85
N TYR A 21 -6.10 -3.40 17.95
CA TYR A 21 -4.74 -3.34 17.42
C TYR A 21 -3.79 -4.26 18.20
N ARG A 22 -3.92 -4.32 19.53
CA ARG A 22 -3.12 -5.21 20.36
C ARG A 22 -3.33 -6.68 20.01
N THR A 23 -4.56 -7.09 19.73
CA THR A 23 -4.87 -8.44 19.27
C THR A 23 -4.11 -8.80 18.00
N GLN A 24 -4.06 -7.87 17.04
CA GLN A 24 -3.34 -8.06 15.79
C GLN A 24 -1.82 -8.10 15.99
N LEU A 25 -1.26 -7.14 16.74
CA LEU A 25 0.17 -7.09 17.03
C LEU A 25 0.65 -8.34 17.77
N HIS A 26 -0.09 -8.77 18.79
CA HIS A 26 0.22 -9.96 19.57
C HIS A 26 0.17 -11.23 18.71
N GLY A 27 -0.81 -11.33 17.80
CA GLY A 27 -0.97 -12.50 16.92
C GLY A 27 0.19 -12.74 15.95
N PHE A 28 0.96 -11.70 15.64
CA PHE A 28 2.10 -11.78 14.72
C PHE A 28 3.47 -11.60 15.40
N ALA A 29 3.51 -11.26 16.70
CA ALA A 29 4.77 -11.06 17.41
C ALA A 29 5.68 -12.30 17.32
N PRO A 30 6.99 -12.14 17.09
CA PRO A 30 7.76 -10.89 17.00
C PRO A 30 7.83 -10.28 15.57
N LEU A 31 7.06 -10.78 14.62
CA LEU A 31 7.07 -10.30 13.23
C LEU A 31 6.44 -8.90 13.12
N PRO A 32 6.97 -8.02 12.27
CA PRO A 32 6.44 -6.67 12.11
C PRO A 32 5.02 -6.67 11.53
N VAL A 33 4.19 -5.77 12.03
CA VAL A 33 2.83 -5.52 11.55
C VAL A 33 2.73 -4.07 11.10
N THR A 34 2.42 -3.87 9.83
CA THR A 34 2.18 -2.52 9.29
C THR A 34 0.70 -2.18 9.43
N MET A 35 0.40 -1.13 10.18
CA MET A 35 -0.94 -0.59 10.36
C MET A 35 -1.06 0.73 9.61
N ARG A 36 -2.00 0.80 8.69
CA ARG A 36 -2.31 2.02 7.95
C ARG A 36 -3.23 2.91 8.80
N THR A 37 -2.96 4.22 8.84
CA THR A 37 -3.90 5.17 9.43
C THR A 37 -5.19 5.20 8.61
N LEU A 38 -6.24 5.76 9.17
CA LEU A 38 -7.59 5.74 8.61
C LEU A 38 -7.62 6.25 7.16
N ASP A 39 -8.16 5.43 6.27
CA ASP A 39 -8.39 5.76 4.86
C ASP A 39 -9.89 5.67 4.56
N ILE A 40 -10.64 6.71 4.92
CA ILE A 40 -12.06 6.89 4.61
C ILE A 40 -12.22 7.93 3.50
N GLY A 41 -13.38 7.90 2.84
CA GLY A 41 -13.66 8.65 1.61
C GLY A 41 -13.51 7.75 0.38
N GLY A 42 -13.79 8.27 -0.80
CA GLY A 42 -13.87 7.46 -2.00
C GLY A 42 -15.03 6.45 -1.94
N ASP A 43 -14.70 5.16 -2.00
CA ASP A 43 -15.63 4.03 -1.87
C ASP A 43 -15.94 3.63 -0.40
N LYS A 44 -15.19 4.20 0.57
CA LYS A 44 -15.27 3.83 1.99
C LYS A 44 -16.02 4.89 2.80
N ASN A 45 -17.33 4.75 2.88
CA ASN A 45 -18.18 5.66 3.66
C ASN A 45 -18.46 5.09 5.06
N LEU A 46 -18.42 5.98 6.06
CA LEU A 46 -18.89 5.68 7.41
C LEU A 46 -20.32 6.21 7.58
N PRO A 47 -21.27 5.41 8.12
CA PRO A 47 -22.67 5.85 8.26
C PRO A 47 -22.84 7.10 9.11
N TYR A 48 -21.96 7.30 10.08
CA TYR A 48 -21.95 8.42 11.03
C TYR A 48 -21.00 9.56 10.65
N PHE A 49 -20.24 9.41 9.53
CA PHE A 49 -19.34 10.43 9.00
C PHE A 49 -19.46 10.45 7.47
N ALA A 50 -20.59 11.02 7.01
CA ALA A 50 -20.94 11.01 5.59
C ALA A 50 -20.13 12.06 4.82
N ILE A 51 -19.32 11.61 3.87
CA ILE A 51 -18.63 12.45 2.90
C ILE A 51 -19.42 12.38 1.59
N LYS A 52 -19.95 13.50 1.12
CA LYS A 52 -20.71 13.60 -0.12
C LYS A 52 -19.98 14.52 -1.08
N GLU A 53 -19.45 13.98 -2.13
CA GLU A 53 -18.66 14.68 -3.17
C GLU A 53 -19.04 14.16 -4.55
N ASP A 54 -18.91 15.01 -5.57
CA ASP A 54 -19.17 14.64 -6.97
C ASP A 54 -18.08 13.70 -7.51
N ASN A 55 -16.85 13.82 -7.01
CA ASN A 55 -15.69 12.99 -7.38
C ASN A 55 -14.99 12.43 -6.13
N PRO A 56 -15.58 11.45 -5.43
CA PRO A 56 -15.10 11.00 -4.12
C PRO A 56 -13.66 10.50 -4.10
N PHE A 57 -13.19 9.85 -5.19
CA PHE A 57 -11.81 9.38 -5.30
C PHE A 57 -10.78 10.51 -5.43
N LEU A 58 -11.18 11.70 -5.89
CA LEU A 58 -10.34 12.88 -6.05
C LEU A 58 -10.51 13.90 -4.91
N GLY A 59 -11.38 13.61 -3.96
CA GLY A 59 -11.84 14.54 -2.94
C GLY A 59 -11.15 14.36 -1.58
N TRP A 60 -11.94 14.50 -0.54
CA TRP A 60 -11.55 14.47 0.86
C TRP A 60 -11.43 13.03 1.34
N ARG A 61 -10.21 12.50 1.32
CA ARG A 61 -9.93 11.07 1.54
C ARG A 61 -8.61 10.86 2.28
N GLY A 62 -8.55 9.82 3.10
CA GLY A 62 -7.34 9.32 3.74
C GLY A 62 -6.65 10.38 4.59
N ILE A 63 -5.38 10.66 4.34
CA ILE A 63 -4.59 11.61 5.12
C ILE A 63 -5.20 13.02 5.14
N ARG A 64 -5.90 13.43 4.09
CA ARG A 64 -6.56 14.75 4.02
C ARG A 64 -7.62 14.89 5.10
N VAL A 65 -8.42 13.82 5.33
CA VAL A 65 -9.44 13.80 6.38
C VAL A 65 -8.79 13.86 7.76
N THR A 66 -7.75 13.07 7.97
CA THR A 66 -7.13 12.95 9.30
C THR A 66 -6.28 14.16 9.66
N LEU A 67 -5.73 14.91 8.71
CA LEU A 67 -5.06 16.19 8.97
C LEU A 67 -6.04 17.33 9.23
N ASP A 68 -7.20 17.32 8.56
CA ASP A 68 -8.29 18.28 8.85
C ASP A 68 -9.01 17.97 10.19
N HIS A 69 -8.91 16.72 10.66
CA HIS A 69 -9.46 16.23 11.92
C HIS A 69 -8.37 15.60 12.80
N PRO A 70 -7.42 16.39 13.31
CA PRO A 70 -6.31 15.87 14.10
C PRO A 70 -6.75 15.12 15.37
N GLU A 71 -7.93 15.41 15.91
CA GLU A 71 -8.53 14.68 17.02
C GLU A 71 -8.80 13.21 16.69
N ILE A 72 -9.23 12.90 15.45
CA ILE A 72 -9.44 11.51 14.98
C ILE A 72 -8.08 10.84 14.80
N PHE A 73 -7.12 11.54 14.18
CA PHE A 73 -5.80 11.05 13.94
C PHE A 73 -5.06 10.71 15.24
N LEU A 74 -5.07 11.64 16.21
CA LEU A 74 -4.40 11.45 17.50
C LEU A 74 -4.97 10.26 18.28
N VAL A 75 -6.29 10.10 18.35
CA VAL A 75 -6.92 8.95 19.02
C VAL A 75 -6.45 7.65 18.38
N GLN A 76 -6.38 7.57 17.06
CA GLN A 76 -5.90 6.38 16.37
C GLN A 76 -4.41 6.11 16.63
N ILE A 77 -3.56 7.13 16.53
CA ILE A 77 -2.12 7.00 16.77
C ILE A 77 -1.83 6.58 18.22
N ARG A 78 -2.49 7.22 19.20
CA ARG A 78 -2.35 6.84 20.62
C ARG A 78 -2.75 5.39 20.85
N ALA A 79 -3.87 4.95 20.25
CA ALA A 79 -4.32 3.56 20.33
C ALA A 79 -3.31 2.56 19.72
N MET A 80 -2.72 2.88 18.56
CA MET A 80 -1.68 2.06 17.93
C MET A 80 -0.43 1.96 18.80
N LEU A 81 0.01 3.09 19.37
CA LEU A 81 1.18 3.15 20.23
C LEU A 81 0.96 2.37 21.54
N LYS A 82 -0.17 2.58 22.24
CA LYS A 82 -0.54 1.79 23.44
C LYS A 82 -0.59 0.29 23.14
N ALA A 83 -1.17 -0.08 22.01
CA ALA A 83 -1.26 -1.47 21.59
C ALA A 83 0.11 -2.12 21.38
N SER A 84 1.14 -1.35 21.04
CA SER A 84 2.49 -1.85 20.76
C SER A 84 3.36 -2.05 22.01
N GLU A 85 2.93 -1.56 23.18
CA GLU A 85 3.74 -1.66 24.41
C GLU A 85 4.17 -3.09 24.72
N GLY A 86 5.49 -3.30 24.80
CA GLY A 86 6.12 -4.59 25.07
C GLY A 86 6.07 -5.60 23.91
N LEU A 87 5.58 -5.20 22.72
CA LEU A 87 5.58 -6.04 21.52
C LEU A 87 6.59 -5.56 20.47
N ASP A 88 6.80 -4.25 20.36
CA ASP A 88 7.80 -3.54 19.54
C ASP A 88 7.77 -3.92 18.04
N ASN A 89 6.62 -4.39 17.55
CA ASN A 89 6.47 -4.87 16.18
C ASN A 89 5.53 -4.03 15.32
N LEU A 90 5.09 -2.87 15.82
CA LEU A 90 4.26 -1.91 15.08
C LEU A 90 5.08 -1.17 14.03
N ARG A 91 4.48 -0.98 12.85
CA ARG A 91 4.86 -0.01 11.82
C ARG A 91 3.63 0.81 11.45
N ILE A 92 3.77 2.13 11.32
CA ILE A 92 2.67 3.02 10.95
C ILE A 92 2.82 3.43 9.50
N MET A 93 1.73 3.37 8.72
CA MET A 93 1.71 3.73 7.30
C MET A 93 0.65 4.79 7.02
N LEU A 94 1.06 5.89 6.37
CA LEU A 94 0.21 7.02 6.01
C LEU A 94 -0.35 6.83 4.59
N PRO A 95 -1.70 6.84 4.39
CA PRO A 95 -2.33 6.66 3.09
C PRO A 95 -2.42 7.97 2.30
N MET A 96 -2.67 7.88 0.99
CA MET A 96 -3.07 8.98 0.11
C MET A 96 -2.14 10.21 0.11
N ILE A 97 -0.85 10.00 0.35
CA ILE A 97 0.14 11.08 0.35
C ILE A 97 0.27 11.70 -1.04
N THR A 98 0.19 13.02 -1.09
CA THR A 98 0.41 13.81 -2.31
C THR A 98 1.56 14.80 -2.17
N HIS A 99 1.88 15.21 -0.95
CA HIS A 99 2.86 16.24 -0.67
C HIS A 99 3.71 15.90 0.56
N VAL A 100 4.99 16.30 0.55
CA VAL A 100 5.89 16.04 1.68
C VAL A 100 5.48 16.74 2.98
N SER A 101 4.79 17.87 2.90
CA SER A 101 4.27 18.57 4.08
C SER A 101 3.22 17.75 4.85
N GLU A 102 2.44 16.90 4.16
CA GLU A 102 1.50 15.99 4.81
C GLU A 102 2.24 14.96 5.69
N ILE A 103 3.39 14.51 5.22
CA ILE A 103 4.28 13.61 5.98
C ILE A 103 4.87 14.32 7.19
N ASP A 104 5.46 15.49 6.97
CA ASP A 104 6.11 16.28 8.01
C ASP A 104 5.12 16.64 9.13
N GLU A 105 3.87 16.98 8.78
CA GLU A 105 2.80 17.24 9.74
C GLU A 105 2.34 16.00 10.48
N SER A 106 2.14 14.89 9.78
CA SER A 106 1.76 13.61 10.39
C SER A 106 2.82 13.11 11.37
N ILE A 107 4.10 13.20 11.02
CA ILE A 107 5.21 12.82 11.91
C ILE A 107 5.19 13.67 13.18
N ARG A 108 4.95 14.97 13.06
CA ARG A 108 4.85 15.86 14.23
C ARG A 108 3.73 15.42 15.19
N TRP A 109 2.55 15.06 14.67
CA TRP A 109 1.45 14.54 15.49
C TRP A 109 1.77 13.18 16.12
N ILE A 110 2.45 12.29 15.38
CA ILE A 110 2.88 10.98 15.90
C ILE A 110 3.90 11.15 17.01
N ASP A 111 4.90 12.01 16.81
CA ASP A 111 5.93 12.28 17.81
C ASP A 111 5.36 12.95 19.07
N GLN A 112 4.36 13.84 18.92
CA GLN A 112 3.64 14.42 20.04
C GLN A 112 2.90 13.32 20.85
N ALA A 113 2.10 12.49 20.19
CA ALA A 113 1.38 11.41 20.84
C ALA A 113 2.33 10.41 21.55
N PHE A 114 3.49 10.12 20.93
CA PHE A 114 4.52 9.27 21.51
C PHE A 114 5.09 9.90 22.78
N ALA A 115 5.45 11.17 22.77
CA ALA A 115 5.99 11.89 23.94
C ALA A 115 4.97 11.95 25.09
N GLU A 116 3.72 12.30 24.80
CA GLU A 116 2.65 12.34 25.80
C GLU A 116 2.44 10.99 26.47
N LEU A 117 2.40 9.90 25.72
CA LEU A 117 2.25 8.55 26.28
C LEU A 117 3.45 8.12 27.12
N CYS A 118 4.66 8.51 26.74
CA CYS A 118 5.86 8.28 27.58
C CYS A 118 5.77 9.03 28.91
N GLU A 119 5.25 10.27 28.91
CA GLU A 119 5.01 11.05 30.12
C GLU A 119 3.90 10.43 31.00
N GLU A 120 2.88 9.81 30.38
CA GLU A 120 1.83 9.02 31.07
C GLU A 120 2.38 7.70 31.67
N GLY A 121 3.62 7.31 31.37
CA GLY A 121 4.30 6.16 31.96
C GLY A 121 4.35 4.91 31.08
N TYR A 122 3.87 4.97 29.84
CA TYR A 122 4.00 3.87 28.87
C TYR A 122 5.46 3.67 28.45
N LYS A 123 5.87 2.41 28.31
CA LYS A 123 7.22 2.04 27.86
C LYS A 123 7.18 1.69 26.38
N LEU A 124 7.32 2.68 25.53
CA LEU A 124 7.17 2.56 24.10
C LEU A 124 8.51 2.61 23.37
N VAL A 125 8.60 1.87 22.27
CA VAL A 125 9.62 2.05 21.23
C VAL A 125 8.97 2.81 20.09
N ARG A 126 9.64 3.86 19.58
CA ARG A 126 9.11 4.66 18.45
C ARG A 126 9.00 3.75 17.22
N PRO A 127 7.80 3.56 16.66
CA PRO A 127 7.63 2.69 15.51
C PRO A 127 8.19 3.31 14.25
N PRO A 128 8.66 2.50 13.28
CA PRO A 128 8.94 2.97 11.93
C PRO A 128 7.69 3.57 11.28
N ILE A 129 7.88 4.70 10.58
CA ILE A 129 6.81 5.40 9.86
C ILE A 129 7.06 5.29 8.36
N GLY A 130 6.06 4.85 7.63
CA GLY A 130 6.10 4.77 6.17
C GLY A 130 4.90 5.42 5.52
N VAL A 131 4.91 5.44 4.20
CA VAL A 131 3.84 5.99 3.38
C VAL A 131 3.32 4.99 2.37
N MET A 132 2.06 5.13 2.01
CA MET A 132 1.51 4.49 0.83
C MET A 132 1.66 5.42 -0.38
N VAL A 133 2.43 4.96 -1.36
CA VAL A 133 2.58 5.65 -2.65
C VAL A 133 1.48 5.12 -3.57
N GLU A 134 0.42 5.88 -3.69
CA GLU A 134 -0.78 5.47 -4.45
C GLU A 134 -1.39 6.62 -5.27
N VAL A 135 -0.76 7.78 -5.23
CA VAL A 135 -1.12 8.96 -6.03
C VAL A 135 0.05 9.32 -6.95
N PRO A 136 -0.18 9.65 -8.23
CA PRO A 136 0.89 9.98 -9.16
C PRO A 136 1.82 11.11 -8.68
N ALA A 137 1.31 12.11 -7.96
CA ALA A 137 2.14 13.16 -7.37
C ALA A 137 3.20 12.60 -6.41
N ALA A 138 2.87 11.57 -5.63
CA ALA A 138 3.82 10.91 -4.74
C ALA A 138 4.88 10.12 -5.51
N VAL A 139 4.55 9.52 -6.65
CA VAL A 139 5.53 8.85 -7.53
C VAL A 139 6.60 9.85 -7.98
N TYR A 140 6.20 11.01 -8.52
CA TYR A 140 7.16 12.04 -8.97
C TYR A 140 7.96 12.66 -7.82
N GLN A 141 7.47 12.59 -6.59
CA GLN A 141 8.16 13.06 -5.38
C GLN A 141 8.83 11.93 -4.59
N ALA A 142 8.85 10.70 -5.10
CA ALA A 142 9.30 9.51 -4.35
C ALA A 142 10.68 9.70 -3.70
N LYS A 143 11.61 10.36 -4.38
CA LYS A 143 12.93 10.69 -3.84
C LYS A 143 12.88 11.58 -2.58
N HIS A 144 12.02 12.60 -2.57
CA HIS A 144 11.87 13.50 -1.42
C HIS A 144 11.09 12.83 -0.28
N ILE A 145 10.14 11.97 -0.63
CA ILE A 145 9.37 11.16 0.32
C ILE A 145 10.29 10.15 1.01
N ALA A 146 11.10 9.43 0.24
CA ALA A 146 12.02 8.41 0.75
C ALA A 146 13.04 8.95 1.78
N GLN A 147 13.37 10.24 1.73
CA GLN A 147 14.26 10.92 2.70
C GLN A 147 13.59 11.21 4.06
N ARG A 148 12.28 10.99 4.19
CA ARG A 148 11.48 11.37 5.37
C ARG A 148 10.88 10.19 6.11
N VAL A 149 10.89 9.02 5.49
CA VAL A 149 10.18 7.85 5.99
C VAL A 149 11.11 6.65 6.11
N ASP A 150 10.73 5.70 6.95
CA ASP A 150 11.51 4.49 7.20
C ASP A 150 11.24 3.38 6.17
N PHE A 151 10.11 3.46 5.45
CA PHE A 151 9.73 2.51 4.39
C PHE A 151 8.68 3.09 3.47
N MET A 152 8.54 2.51 2.27
CA MET A 152 7.44 2.81 1.36
C MET A 152 6.64 1.56 1.01
N SER A 153 5.34 1.73 0.79
CA SER A 153 4.47 0.70 0.23
C SER A 153 3.69 1.26 -0.95
N VAL A 154 3.64 0.54 -2.05
CA VAL A 154 2.88 1.01 -3.22
C VAL A 154 1.48 0.43 -3.20
N GLY A 155 0.46 1.30 -3.18
CA GLY A 155 -0.95 0.97 -3.34
C GLY A 155 -1.30 0.87 -4.82
N SER A 156 -1.03 -0.29 -5.45
CA SER A 156 -1.13 -0.44 -6.91
C SER A 156 -2.52 -0.23 -7.46
N ASN A 157 -3.59 -0.50 -6.69
CA ASN A 157 -4.96 -0.36 -7.17
C ASN A 157 -5.33 1.10 -7.40
N ASP A 158 -5.14 1.95 -6.39
CA ASP A 158 -5.42 3.38 -6.49
C ASP A 158 -4.44 4.06 -7.45
N LEU A 159 -3.16 3.68 -7.41
CA LEU A 159 -2.15 4.23 -8.33
C LEU A 159 -2.52 3.97 -9.81
N THR A 160 -2.95 2.74 -10.14
CA THR A 160 -3.38 2.39 -11.49
C THR A 160 -4.60 3.22 -11.90
N GLN A 161 -5.60 3.34 -11.01
CA GLN A 161 -6.81 4.14 -11.23
C GLN A 161 -6.46 5.60 -11.57
N TYR A 162 -5.57 6.21 -10.78
CA TYR A 162 -5.20 7.62 -10.99
C TYR A 162 -4.29 7.83 -12.20
N ILE A 163 -3.36 6.92 -12.51
CA ILE A 163 -2.48 7.03 -13.68
C ILE A 163 -3.30 6.92 -14.97
N LEU A 164 -4.23 5.96 -15.03
CA LEU A 164 -5.05 5.71 -16.21
C LEU A 164 -6.31 6.58 -16.27
N ALA A 165 -6.61 7.33 -15.20
CA ALA A 165 -7.84 8.12 -15.05
C ALA A 165 -9.11 7.26 -15.24
N VAL A 166 -9.10 6.04 -14.70
CA VAL A 166 -10.16 5.04 -14.84
C VAL A 166 -10.68 4.66 -13.49
N ASP A 167 -11.98 4.84 -13.26
CA ASP A 167 -12.67 4.33 -12.08
C ASP A 167 -12.89 2.82 -12.25
N ARG A 168 -12.20 2.02 -11.44
CA ARG A 168 -12.27 0.54 -11.47
C ARG A 168 -13.66 -0.01 -11.11
N ASP A 169 -14.47 0.77 -10.39
CA ASP A 169 -15.80 0.38 -9.94
C ASP A 169 -16.89 0.80 -10.93
N ASN A 170 -16.56 1.59 -11.95
CA ASN A 170 -17.47 1.98 -13.01
C ASN A 170 -17.45 0.94 -14.16
N PRO A 171 -18.53 0.14 -14.34
CA PRO A 171 -18.57 -0.94 -15.31
C PRO A 171 -18.43 -0.48 -16.78
N GLN A 172 -18.63 0.81 -17.07
CA GLN A 172 -18.49 1.33 -18.43
C GLN A 172 -17.04 1.56 -18.86
N VAL A 173 -16.13 1.70 -17.91
CA VAL A 173 -14.70 2.00 -18.16
C VAL A 173 -13.76 1.02 -17.47
N ALA A 174 -14.26 0.11 -16.67
CA ALA A 174 -13.45 -0.86 -15.92
C ALA A 174 -12.54 -1.71 -16.82
N ASP A 175 -12.95 -1.98 -18.05
CA ASP A 175 -12.16 -2.69 -19.06
C ASP A 175 -10.89 -1.91 -19.49
N LEU A 176 -10.81 -0.62 -19.19
CA LEU A 176 -9.62 0.20 -19.44
C LEU A 176 -8.62 0.14 -18.25
N TYR A 177 -9.03 -0.46 -17.13
CA TYR A 177 -8.18 -0.63 -15.96
C TYR A 177 -7.20 -1.80 -16.17
N HIS A 178 -5.95 -1.49 -16.45
CA HIS A 178 -4.90 -2.48 -16.68
C HIS A 178 -3.73 -2.28 -15.71
N ALA A 179 -3.65 -3.07 -14.65
CA ALA A 179 -2.58 -2.97 -13.64
C ALA A 179 -1.17 -3.21 -14.22
N MET A 180 -1.06 -3.87 -15.38
CA MET A 180 0.21 -4.11 -16.10
C MET A 180 0.39 -3.14 -17.29
N HIS A 181 -0.33 -2.03 -17.31
CA HIS A 181 -0.11 -1.00 -18.34
C HIS A 181 1.32 -0.44 -18.23
N PRO A 182 2.06 -0.25 -19.34
CA PRO A 182 3.44 0.25 -19.28
C PRO A 182 3.63 1.51 -18.45
N ALA A 183 2.71 2.47 -18.50
CA ALA A 183 2.77 3.69 -17.67
C ALA A 183 2.71 3.37 -16.16
N VAL A 184 1.94 2.34 -15.77
CA VAL A 184 1.89 1.88 -14.37
C VAL A 184 3.20 1.22 -14.00
N LEU A 185 3.73 0.32 -14.84
CA LEU A 185 5.01 -0.35 -14.60
C LEU A 185 6.17 0.64 -14.47
N MET A 186 6.21 1.69 -15.32
CA MET A 186 7.20 2.77 -15.21
C MET A 186 7.09 3.52 -13.89
N ALA A 187 5.88 3.82 -13.41
CA ALA A 187 5.67 4.47 -12.13
C ALA A 187 6.12 3.58 -10.96
N LEU A 188 5.82 2.28 -11.01
CA LEU A 188 6.26 1.29 -10.02
C LEU A 188 7.79 1.20 -9.95
N GLN A 189 8.47 1.16 -11.09
CA GLN A 189 9.94 1.14 -11.17
C GLN A 189 10.54 2.42 -10.58
N HIS A 190 9.97 3.58 -10.90
CA HIS A 190 10.44 4.86 -10.39
C HIS A 190 10.44 4.93 -8.85
N VAL A 191 9.40 4.37 -8.21
CA VAL A 191 9.32 4.31 -6.73
C VAL A 191 10.41 3.40 -6.16
N VAL A 192 10.64 2.23 -6.77
CA VAL A 192 11.71 1.31 -6.35
C VAL A 192 13.08 1.97 -6.46
N ASP A 193 13.34 2.67 -7.57
CA ASP A 193 14.62 3.35 -7.78
C ASP A 193 14.87 4.45 -6.73
N ALA A 194 13.81 5.18 -6.37
CA ALA A 194 13.89 6.19 -5.31
C ALA A 194 14.15 5.56 -3.92
N ALA A 195 13.49 4.44 -3.61
CA ALA A 195 13.69 3.70 -2.36
C ALA A 195 15.13 3.16 -2.24
N LYS A 196 15.65 2.56 -3.32
CA LYS A 196 17.04 2.07 -3.38
C LYS A 196 18.07 3.17 -3.15
N VAL A 197 17.85 4.35 -3.73
CA VAL A 197 18.77 5.51 -3.51
C VAL A 197 18.76 5.96 -2.06
N ALA A 198 17.62 5.86 -1.38
CA ALA A 198 17.50 6.25 0.04
C ALA A 198 17.82 5.09 1.01
N ASP A 199 18.11 3.89 0.51
CA ASP A 199 18.37 2.68 1.30
C ASP A 199 17.25 2.34 2.27
N ILE A 200 16.00 2.47 1.82
CA ILE A 200 14.81 2.11 2.58
C ILE A 200 14.03 0.98 1.89
N PRO A 201 13.37 0.09 2.65
CA PRO A 201 12.60 -0.99 2.07
C PRO A 201 11.34 -0.48 1.36
N VAL A 202 11.02 -1.13 0.24
CA VAL A 202 9.80 -0.88 -0.54
C VAL A 202 8.99 -2.15 -0.74
N SER A 203 7.70 -2.05 -0.45
CA SER A 203 6.74 -3.13 -0.65
C SER A 203 5.66 -2.73 -1.64
N LEU A 204 4.93 -3.71 -2.16
CA LEU A 204 3.72 -3.46 -2.95
C LEU A 204 2.55 -4.21 -2.34
N CYS A 205 1.44 -3.52 -2.21
CA CYS A 205 0.13 -4.09 -1.85
C CYS A 205 -0.88 -3.82 -2.98
N GLY A 206 -1.97 -4.54 -2.94
CA GLY A 206 -2.98 -4.50 -4.00
C GLY A 206 -3.01 -5.78 -4.80
N GLU A 207 -3.88 -5.84 -5.79
CA GLU A 207 -4.14 -7.08 -6.51
C GLU A 207 -2.96 -7.56 -7.35
N LEU A 208 -2.16 -6.62 -7.88
CA LEU A 208 -0.96 -6.93 -8.67
C LEU A 208 0.06 -7.78 -7.89
N ALA A 209 0.21 -7.56 -6.56
CA ALA A 209 1.08 -8.35 -5.71
C ALA A 209 0.63 -9.82 -5.62
N GLY A 210 -0.67 -10.07 -5.67
CA GLY A 210 -1.26 -11.41 -5.61
C GLY A 210 -1.42 -12.09 -6.97
N ASP A 211 -1.08 -11.41 -8.05
CA ASP A 211 -1.07 -11.97 -9.40
C ASP A 211 0.29 -12.62 -9.70
N PRO A 212 0.31 -13.91 -10.10
CA PRO A 212 1.57 -14.60 -10.38
C PRO A 212 2.44 -13.94 -11.46
N ALA A 213 1.80 -13.35 -12.47
CA ALA A 213 2.48 -12.65 -13.56
C ALA A 213 3.04 -11.30 -13.09
N GLY A 214 2.21 -10.55 -12.35
CA GLY A 214 2.62 -9.31 -11.71
C GLY A 214 3.80 -9.50 -10.76
N ALA A 215 3.78 -10.55 -9.96
CA ALA A 215 4.85 -10.87 -9.02
C ALA A 215 6.21 -11.07 -9.69
N LEU A 216 6.28 -11.60 -10.91
CA LEU A 216 7.53 -11.73 -11.67
C LEU A 216 8.09 -10.37 -12.08
N LEU A 217 7.24 -9.48 -12.57
CA LEU A 217 7.67 -8.11 -12.92
C LEU A 217 8.14 -7.36 -11.67
N LEU A 218 7.40 -7.47 -10.56
CA LEU A 218 7.76 -6.84 -9.28
C LEU A 218 9.07 -7.39 -8.70
N MET A 219 9.32 -8.69 -8.85
CA MET A 219 10.61 -9.30 -8.52
C MET A 219 11.74 -8.71 -9.38
N GLY A 220 11.51 -8.56 -10.69
CA GLY A 220 12.48 -7.95 -11.61
C GLY A 220 12.74 -6.47 -11.32
N MET A 221 11.77 -5.72 -10.81
CA MET A 221 11.95 -4.34 -10.35
C MET A 221 12.79 -4.24 -9.08
N GLY A 222 12.75 -5.30 -8.24
CA GLY A 222 13.47 -5.36 -6.97
C GLY A 222 12.65 -4.87 -5.78
N TYR A 223 11.35 -5.15 -5.75
CA TYR A 223 10.53 -4.98 -4.54
C TYR A 223 11.00 -5.95 -3.44
N ASP A 224 11.13 -5.47 -2.21
CA ASP A 224 11.58 -6.26 -1.06
C ASP A 224 10.49 -7.22 -0.56
N SER A 225 9.22 -6.81 -0.65
CA SER A 225 8.11 -7.65 -0.23
C SER A 225 6.80 -7.36 -1.00
N LEU A 226 5.99 -8.41 -1.14
CA LEU A 226 4.69 -8.38 -1.79
C LEU A 226 3.61 -8.76 -0.77
N SER A 227 2.66 -7.85 -0.54
CA SER A 227 1.53 -8.07 0.38
C SER A 227 0.30 -8.53 -0.40
N MET A 228 -0.25 -9.68 -0.04
CA MET A 228 -1.38 -10.28 -0.71
C MET A 228 -2.25 -11.09 0.25
N ASN A 229 -3.44 -11.47 -0.19
CA ASN A 229 -4.28 -12.39 0.56
C ASN A 229 -3.65 -13.79 0.65
N ALA A 230 -3.98 -14.54 1.71
CA ALA A 230 -3.42 -15.87 1.96
C ALA A 230 -3.65 -16.88 0.80
N ALA A 231 -4.77 -16.76 0.09
CA ALA A 231 -5.11 -17.64 -1.03
C ALA A 231 -4.19 -17.47 -2.25
N SER A 232 -3.60 -16.29 -2.43
CA SER A 232 -2.65 -16.01 -3.52
C SER A 232 -1.23 -16.49 -3.22
N LEU A 233 -0.83 -16.59 -1.96
CA LEU A 233 0.53 -16.94 -1.53
C LEU A 233 1.10 -18.21 -2.19
N PRO A 234 0.39 -19.37 -2.23
CA PRO A 234 0.94 -20.58 -2.83
C PRO A 234 1.24 -20.42 -4.33
N LYS A 235 0.38 -19.71 -5.06
CA LYS A 235 0.53 -19.48 -6.50
C LYS A 235 1.71 -18.56 -6.79
N VAL A 236 1.78 -17.43 -6.12
CA VAL A 236 2.88 -16.46 -6.26
C VAL A 236 4.22 -17.10 -5.85
N LYS A 237 4.26 -17.79 -4.72
CA LYS A 237 5.45 -18.51 -4.26
C LYS A 237 5.91 -19.56 -5.25
N SER A 238 4.99 -20.31 -5.86
CA SER A 238 5.29 -21.29 -6.90
C SER A 238 5.97 -20.65 -8.10
N VAL A 239 5.43 -19.53 -8.59
CA VAL A 239 6.00 -18.83 -9.74
C VAL A 239 7.39 -18.26 -9.42
N ILE A 240 7.54 -17.52 -8.34
CA ILE A 240 8.83 -16.92 -7.95
C ILE A 240 9.94 -17.99 -7.84
N ARG A 241 9.61 -19.17 -7.34
CA ARG A 241 10.59 -20.27 -7.20
C ARG A 241 11.01 -20.92 -8.53
N ASN A 242 10.30 -20.68 -9.62
CA ASN A 242 10.59 -21.22 -10.94
C ASN A 242 11.37 -20.26 -11.85
N PHE A 243 11.61 -19.04 -11.42
CA PHE A 243 12.36 -18.03 -12.16
C PHE A 243 13.56 -17.53 -11.36
N THR A 244 14.65 -17.25 -12.06
CA THR A 244 15.77 -16.50 -11.48
C THR A 244 15.51 -15.01 -11.55
N LEU A 245 16.17 -14.23 -10.69
CA LEU A 245 16.08 -12.77 -10.73
C LEU A 245 16.45 -12.22 -12.13
N SER A 246 17.52 -12.74 -12.73
CA SER A 246 17.96 -12.31 -14.08
C SER A 246 16.91 -12.59 -15.17
N GLN A 247 16.12 -13.65 -15.04
CA GLN A 247 15.01 -13.91 -15.97
C GLN A 247 13.88 -12.89 -15.77
N ALA A 248 13.56 -12.57 -14.52
CA ALA A 248 12.55 -11.56 -14.19
C ALA A 248 12.96 -10.16 -14.65
N GLU A 249 14.23 -9.79 -14.47
CA GLU A 249 14.79 -8.50 -14.95
C GLU A 249 14.70 -8.38 -16.47
N LYS A 250 15.07 -9.43 -17.22
CA LYS A 250 14.93 -9.44 -18.69
C LYS A 250 13.48 -9.33 -19.14
N MET A 251 12.58 -10.05 -18.45
CA MET A 251 11.15 -9.99 -18.74
C MET A 251 10.62 -8.57 -18.52
N LEU A 252 11.02 -7.93 -17.41
CA LEU A 252 10.66 -6.55 -17.10
C LEU A 252 11.16 -5.57 -18.16
N GLN A 253 12.41 -5.69 -18.60
CA GLN A 253 12.96 -4.83 -19.66
C GLN A 253 12.11 -4.89 -20.93
N HIS A 254 11.78 -6.11 -21.40
CA HIS A 254 10.92 -6.26 -22.57
C HIS A 254 9.49 -5.73 -22.33
N ALA A 255 8.96 -5.88 -21.10
CA ALA A 255 7.65 -5.35 -20.74
C ALA A 255 7.60 -3.82 -20.77
N LEU A 256 8.65 -3.16 -20.29
CA LEU A 256 8.75 -1.69 -20.28
C LEU A 256 8.90 -1.09 -21.70
N GLU A 257 9.35 -1.88 -22.70
CA GLU A 257 9.45 -1.46 -24.10
C GLU A 257 8.12 -1.56 -24.86
N GLN A 258 7.10 -2.18 -24.26
CA GLN A 258 5.80 -2.34 -24.90
C GLN A 258 5.00 -1.03 -24.93
N ALA A 259 4.22 -0.86 -26.01
CA ALA A 259 3.34 0.29 -26.15
C ALA A 259 2.00 0.14 -25.40
N GLY A 260 1.62 -1.08 -25.01
CA GLY A 260 0.34 -1.38 -24.38
C GLY A 260 0.36 -2.62 -23.50
N ALA A 261 -0.69 -2.79 -22.72
CA ALA A 261 -0.82 -3.89 -21.76
C ALA A 261 -0.82 -5.27 -22.43
N ASP A 262 -1.39 -5.41 -23.63
CA ASP A 262 -1.46 -6.68 -24.37
C ASP A 262 -0.07 -7.22 -24.68
N GLY A 263 0.86 -6.36 -25.11
CA GLY A 263 2.25 -6.73 -25.36
C GLY A 263 2.96 -7.21 -24.10
N VAL A 264 2.71 -6.56 -22.97
CA VAL A 264 3.23 -6.97 -21.66
C VAL A 264 2.68 -8.35 -21.28
N GLN A 265 1.37 -8.56 -21.42
CA GLN A 265 0.73 -9.85 -21.12
C GLN A 265 1.28 -10.97 -21.99
N GLN A 266 1.48 -10.73 -23.29
CA GLN A 266 2.06 -11.72 -24.19
C GLN A 266 3.46 -12.16 -23.76
N ILE A 267 4.33 -11.21 -23.41
CA ILE A 267 5.68 -11.51 -22.91
C ILE A 267 5.62 -12.41 -21.69
N ILE A 268 4.75 -12.11 -20.72
CA ILE A 268 4.63 -12.89 -19.50
C ILE A 268 4.09 -14.29 -19.80
N GLN A 269 3.05 -14.40 -20.63
CA GLN A 269 2.47 -15.70 -21.00
C GLN A 269 3.48 -16.62 -21.69
N ASP A 270 4.27 -16.07 -22.62
CA ASP A 270 5.30 -16.85 -23.32
C ASP A 270 6.37 -17.38 -22.35
N ASN A 271 6.79 -16.56 -21.38
CA ASN A 271 7.74 -16.99 -20.35
C ASN A 271 7.14 -18.03 -19.38
N LEU A 272 5.90 -17.86 -18.93
CA LEU A 272 5.20 -18.83 -18.09
C LEU A 272 5.01 -20.16 -18.83
N LYS A 273 4.65 -20.11 -20.12
CA LYS A 273 4.52 -21.30 -20.96
C LYS A 273 5.85 -22.03 -21.14
N ALA A 274 6.94 -21.30 -21.39
CA ALA A 274 8.28 -21.86 -21.50
C ALA A 274 8.74 -22.55 -20.20
N ALA A 275 8.29 -22.03 -19.04
CA ALA A 275 8.55 -22.63 -17.72
C ALA A 275 7.57 -23.77 -17.35
N GLY A 276 6.64 -24.16 -18.22
CA GLY A 276 5.65 -25.20 -17.94
C GLY A 276 4.52 -24.78 -16.96
N LEU A 277 4.34 -23.50 -16.73
CA LEU A 277 3.41 -22.92 -15.76
C LEU A 277 2.10 -22.42 -16.39
N THR A 278 1.65 -23.01 -17.47
CA THR A 278 0.49 -22.58 -18.27
C THR A 278 -0.85 -22.53 -17.52
N ARG A 279 -0.96 -23.20 -16.38
CA ARG A 279 -2.19 -23.17 -15.53
C ARG A 279 -2.26 -21.97 -14.57
N LEU A 280 -1.21 -21.18 -14.50
CA LEU A 280 -1.14 -20.00 -13.66
C LEU A 280 -1.44 -18.75 -14.50
N HIS A 281 -2.70 -18.67 -14.99
CA HIS A 281 -3.16 -17.48 -15.71
C HIS A 281 -3.23 -16.27 -14.79
N SER A 282 -2.80 -15.12 -15.30
CA SER A 282 -3.05 -13.80 -14.70
C SER A 282 -4.55 -13.52 -14.68
N ARG A 283 -5.05 -12.88 -13.61
CA ARG A 283 -6.43 -12.38 -13.53
C ARG A 283 -6.71 -11.27 -14.55
N TYR A 284 -5.66 -10.64 -15.06
CA TYR A 284 -5.71 -9.53 -16.02
C TYR A 284 -5.68 -9.99 -17.48
N VAL A 285 -5.70 -11.30 -17.73
CA VAL A 285 -5.90 -11.85 -19.07
C VAL A 285 -7.41 -12.02 -19.23
N GLY A 286 -8.01 -11.14 -20.01
CA GLY A 286 -9.43 -11.20 -20.35
C GLY A 286 -9.82 -12.56 -20.95
N ASN A 287 -11.04 -13.02 -20.62
CA ASN A 287 -11.69 -14.13 -21.32
C ASN A 287 -11.99 -13.76 -22.77
#